data_afa65fbdbb5dc73db8c17a781a9dac5d
#
_entry.id   afa65fbdbb5dc73db8c17a781a9dac5d
#
_cell.length_a   1.000
_cell.length_b   1.000
_cell.length_c   1.000
_cell.angle_alpha   90.00
_cell.angle_beta   90.00
_cell.angle_gamma   90.00
#
_symmetry.space_group_name_H-M   'P 1'
#
loop_
_entity.id
_entity.type
_entity.pdbx_description
1 polymer ?
#
loop_
_entity_poly.entity_id
_entity_poly.type
_entity_poly.pdbx_seq_one_letter_code
_entity_poly.pdbx_strand_id
1 'polypeptide(L)'
;VKRYFLRAVDEIYYYFDKNEKDEIFASLDKEKDVKFISDAVLKYINENNFIEIKGFADFRLTDFLNGVFDAAESITDEYLEKKEYFEFVKLLKYFLDVQNSECERVDVFKNKNGEYVLIDENKNKIPLSDCEVSVEIADEILDVYDILLSELINLAPKKVVIHNKNMFENKEILKTIENIFENNLPWIKKGKILI
;
A
#
# COMPACT_ATOMS: atom_id res chain seq x y z
N VAL A 1 11.90 -22.08 12.64
CA VAL A 1 11.33 -20.77 12.37
C VAL A 1 10.07 -20.90 11.52
N LYS A 2 10.13 -21.38 10.24
CA LYS A 2 8.97 -21.46 9.31
C LYS A 2 7.72 -22.04 9.98
N ARG A 3 7.80 -23.14 10.70
CA ARG A 3 6.65 -23.80 11.34
C ARG A 3 5.99 -22.91 12.41
N TYR A 4 6.78 -22.21 13.22
CA TYR A 4 6.27 -21.31 14.25
C TYR A 4 5.66 -20.05 13.63
N PHE A 5 6.33 -19.47 12.64
CA PHE A 5 5.86 -18.32 11.91
C PHE A 5 4.50 -18.58 11.23
N LEU A 6 4.40 -19.67 10.45
CA LEU A 6 3.14 -20.03 9.79
C LEU A 6 2.02 -20.38 10.76
N ARG A 7 2.36 -20.95 11.93
CA ARG A 7 1.39 -21.16 13.00
C ARG A 7 0.88 -19.82 13.58
N ALA A 8 1.76 -18.85 13.78
CA ALA A 8 1.38 -17.51 14.21
C ALA A 8 0.43 -16.85 13.18
N VAL A 9 0.78 -16.92 11.89
CA VAL A 9 -0.10 -16.43 10.82
C VAL A 9 -1.47 -17.12 10.84
N ASP A 10 -1.53 -18.46 11.07
CA ASP A 10 -2.78 -19.22 11.17
C ASP A 10 -3.61 -18.84 12.41
N GLU A 11 -2.97 -18.48 13.51
CA GLU A 11 -3.66 -18.05 14.74
C GLU A 11 -4.26 -16.65 14.58
N ILE A 12 -3.62 -15.76 13.81
CA ILE A 12 -4.08 -14.38 13.59
C ILE A 12 -5.10 -14.34 12.43
N TYR A 13 -4.77 -15.03 11.32
CA TYR A 13 -5.55 -14.98 10.06
C TYR A 13 -5.70 -16.38 9.46
N TYR A 14 -6.67 -17.15 9.91
CA TYR A 14 -6.89 -18.55 9.54
C TYR A 14 -7.30 -18.79 8.08
N TYR A 15 -7.74 -17.75 7.37
CA TYR A 15 -8.35 -17.84 6.05
C TYR A 15 -7.36 -17.70 4.88
N PHE A 16 -6.08 -17.47 5.13
CA PHE A 16 -5.10 -17.39 4.05
C PHE A 16 -4.87 -18.75 3.39
N ASP A 17 -4.79 -18.73 2.07
CA ASP A 17 -4.41 -19.91 1.31
C ASP A 17 -2.88 -20.20 1.44
N LYS A 18 -2.46 -21.32 0.83
CA LYS A 18 -1.04 -21.73 0.90
C LYS A 18 -0.11 -20.73 0.20
N ASN A 19 -0.53 -20.14 -0.93
CA ASN A 19 0.30 -19.24 -1.71
C ASN A 19 0.51 -17.94 -0.93
N GLU A 20 -0.56 -17.38 -0.37
CA GLU A 20 -0.51 -16.20 0.49
C GLU A 20 0.43 -16.40 1.69
N LYS A 21 0.33 -17.53 2.37
CA LYS A 21 1.21 -17.89 3.48
C LYS A 21 2.68 -18.02 3.07
N ASP A 22 2.94 -18.56 1.88
CA ASP A 22 4.31 -18.67 1.36
C ASP A 22 4.86 -17.29 0.96
N GLU A 23 4.04 -16.37 0.43
CA GLU A 23 4.41 -14.98 0.14
C GLU A 23 4.70 -14.19 1.43
N ILE A 24 3.83 -14.28 2.43
CA ILE A 24 4.01 -13.66 3.74
C ILE A 24 5.32 -14.15 4.38
N PHE A 25 5.57 -15.47 4.36
CA PHE A 25 6.80 -16.05 4.89
C PHE A 25 8.05 -15.63 4.09
N ALA A 26 7.92 -15.37 2.80
CA ALA A 26 9.06 -14.94 1.97
C ALA A 26 9.60 -13.56 2.40
N SER A 27 8.76 -12.72 3.00
CA SER A 27 9.12 -11.38 3.50
C SER A 27 9.91 -11.40 4.83
N LEU A 28 9.99 -12.56 5.50
CA LEU A 28 10.75 -12.70 6.75
C LEU A 28 12.26 -12.67 6.49
N ASP A 29 13.01 -11.88 7.25
CA ASP A 29 14.48 -11.87 7.25
C ASP A 29 15.03 -13.12 7.98
N LYS A 30 15.45 -14.12 7.20
CA LYS A 30 15.87 -15.42 7.69
C LYS A 30 17.33 -15.45 8.18
N GLU A 31 18.18 -14.55 7.71
CA GLU A 31 19.61 -14.57 8.04
C GLU A 31 19.83 -14.16 9.51
N LYS A 32 19.11 -13.15 9.96
CA LYS A 32 19.12 -12.67 11.34
C LYS A 32 18.67 -13.75 12.32
N ASP A 33 17.62 -14.48 11.97
CA ASP A 33 17.05 -15.54 12.80
C ASP A 33 17.99 -16.73 13.00
N VAL A 34 18.64 -17.20 11.93
CA VAL A 34 19.59 -18.32 11.98
C VAL A 34 20.77 -17.97 12.86
N LYS A 35 21.30 -16.74 12.75
CA LYS A 35 22.41 -16.27 13.59
C LYS A 35 22.05 -16.26 15.05
N PHE A 36 20.89 -15.69 15.40
CA PHE A 36 20.43 -15.63 16.79
C PHE A 36 20.31 -17.02 17.44
N ILE A 37 19.67 -17.96 16.75
CA ILE A 37 19.51 -19.34 17.23
C ILE A 37 20.87 -20.02 17.41
N SER A 38 21.76 -19.86 16.43
CA SER A 38 23.12 -20.44 16.48
C SER A 38 23.91 -19.93 17.69
N ASP A 39 23.90 -18.62 17.93
CA ASP A 39 24.61 -18.00 19.05
C ASP A 39 24.05 -18.48 20.39
N ALA A 40 22.72 -18.60 20.51
CA ALA A 40 22.06 -19.10 21.73
C ALA A 40 22.40 -20.57 22.01
N VAL A 41 22.43 -21.42 20.99
CA VAL A 41 22.81 -22.83 21.11
C VAL A 41 24.28 -22.96 21.52
N LEU A 42 25.19 -22.24 20.85
CA LEU A 42 26.62 -22.26 21.17
C LEU A 42 26.88 -21.82 22.59
N LYS A 43 26.24 -20.76 23.07
CA LYS A 43 26.37 -20.30 24.46
C LYS A 43 25.92 -21.38 25.43
N TYR A 44 24.77 -22.02 25.17
CA TYR A 44 24.23 -23.05 26.05
C TYR A 44 25.11 -24.29 26.12
N ILE A 45 25.65 -24.78 24.99
CA ILE A 45 26.54 -25.95 24.94
C ILE A 45 27.86 -25.68 25.66
N ASN A 46 28.39 -24.45 25.61
CA ASN A 46 29.60 -24.09 26.32
C ASN A 46 29.43 -24.10 27.84
N GLU A 47 28.22 -23.91 28.34
CA GLU A 47 27.89 -23.90 29.78
C GLU A 47 27.38 -25.26 30.27
N ASN A 48 26.94 -26.17 29.37
CA ASN A 48 26.30 -27.43 29.73
C ASN A 48 26.81 -28.57 28.85
N ASN A 49 26.98 -29.75 29.45
CA ASN A 49 27.51 -30.91 28.77
C ASN A 49 26.50 -31.64 27.85
N PHE A 50 25.23 -31.29 27.92
CA PHE A 50 24.16 -31.85 27.09
C PHE A 50 23.08 -30.81 26.86
N ILE A 51 22.32 -31.00 25.77
CA ILE A 51 21.17 -30.18 25.43
C ILE A 51 19.94 -31.09 25.23
N GLU A 52 18.85 -30.79 25.96
CA GLU A 52 17.55 -31.33 25.67
C GLU A 52 16.82 -30.30 24.77
N ILE A 53 16.64 -30.70 23.49
CA ILE A 53 16.23 -29.77 22.41
C ILE A 53 14.88 -29.11 22.70
N LYS A 54 13.91 -29.88 23.22
CA LYS A 54 12.56 -29.35 23.49
C LYS A 54 12.59 -28.35 24.64
N GLY A 55 13.21 -28.72 25.77
CA GLY A 55 13.34 -27.83 26.92
C GLY A 55 14.14 -26.57 26.60
N PHE A 56 15.23 -26.70 25.80
CA PHE A 56 15.98 -25.54 25.31
C PHE A 56 15.11 -24.61 24.49
N ALA A 57 14.33 -25.14 23.51
CA ALA A 57 13.43 -24.33 22.69
C ALA A 57 12.35 -23.67 23.55
N ASP A 58 11.71 -24.41 24.44
CA ASP A 58 10.57 -23.92 25.24
C ASP A 58 11.00 -22.89 26.29
N PHE A 59 12.23 -22.98 26.85
CA PHE A 59 12.65 -22.12 27.96
C PHE A 59 13.73 -21.08 27.59
N ARG A 60 14.57 -21.35 26.59
CA ARG A 60 15.69 -20.47 26.23
C ARG A 60 15.46 -19.68 24.96
N LEU A 61 14.51 -20.09 24.12
CA LEU A 61 14.16 -19.41 22.89
C LEU A 61 12.76 -18.74 22.99
N THR A 62 12.16 -18.62 24.19
CA THR A 62 10.83 -18.03 24.38
C THR A 62 10.77 -16.61 23.82
N ASP A 63 11.73 -15.75 24.17
CA ASP A 63 11.76 -14.37 23.67
C ASP A 63 11.95 -14.31 22.15
N PHE A 64 12.75 -15.24 21.59
CA PHE A 64 12.90 -15.36 20.15
C PHE A 64 11.59 -15.81 19.47
N LEU A 65 10.89 -16.78 20.05
CA LEU A 65 9.61 -17.26 19.51
C LEU A 65 8.51 -16.19 19.58
N ASN A 66 8.50 -15.39 20.66
CA ASN A 66 7.62 -14.22 20.77
C ASN A 66 7.95 -13.20 19.66
N GLY A 67 9.23 -12.90 19.46
CA GLY A 67 9.67 -12.03 18.35
C GLY A 67 9.29 -12.55 16.96
N VAL A 68 9.26 -13.88 16.76
CA VAL A 68 8.77 -14.49 15.51
C VAL A 68 7.26 -14.29 15.37
N PHE A 69 6.50 -14.34 16.47
CA PHE A 69 5.06 -14.06 16.47
C PHE A 69 4.78 -12.59 16.13
N ASP A 70 5.44 -11.66 16.79
CA ASP A 70 5.33 -10.22 16.52
C ASP A 70 5.70 -9.88 15.07
N ALA A 71 6.75 -10.53 14.55
CA ALA A 71 7.13 -10.37 13.15
C ALA A 71 6.09 -10.95 12.19
N ALA A 72 5.45 -12.08 12.54
CA ALA A 72 4.39 -12.66 11.73
C ALA A 72 3.17 -11.73 11.67
N GLU A 73 2.78 -11.13 12.79
CA GLU A 73 1.71 -10.14 12.86
C GLU A 73 2.02 -8.92 11.97
N SER A 74 3.15 -8.27 12.19
CA SER A 74 3.55 -7.08 11.44
C SER A 74 3.66 -7.32 9.92
N ILE A 75 4.27 -8.44 9.51
CA ILE A 75 4.42 -8.79 8.08
C ILE A 75 3.05 -9.12 7.46
N THR A 76 2.17 -9.75 8.23
CA THR A 76 0.82 -10.10 7.75
C THR A 76 -0.04 -8.86 7.59
N ASP A 77 0.04 -7.91 8.51
CA ASP A 77 -0.68 -6.63 8.41
C ASP A 77 -0.20 -5.84 7.18
N GLU A 78 1.12 -5.75 6.97
CA GLU A 78 1.67 -5.10 5.78
C GLU A 78 1.24 -5.79 4.47
N TYR A 79 1.13 -7.13 4.49
CA TYR A 79 0.62 -7.89 3.34
C TYR A 79 -0.85 -7.58 3.07
N LEU A 80 -1.69 -7.51 4.12
CA LEU A 80 -3.11 -7.17 4.01
C LEU A 80 -3.32 -5.77 3.48
N GLU A 81 -2.63 -4.76 4.03
CA GLU A 81 -2.70 -3.39 3.55
C GLU A 81 -2.38 -3.30 2.04
N LYS A 82 -1.31 -3.98 1.61
CA LYS A 82 -0.97 -4.03 0.18
C LYS A 82 -2.05 -4.71 -0.66
N LYS A 83 -2.61 -5.81 -0.18
CA LYS A 83 -3.64 -6.57 -0.87
C LYS A 83 -4.91 -5.73 -1.00
N GLU A 84 -5.39 -5.11 0.08
CA GLU A 84 -6.55 -4.22 0.10
C GLU A 84 -6.36 -3.04 -0.85
N TYR A 85 -5.18 -2.43 -0.84
CA TYR A 85 -4.85 -1.36 -1.78
C TYR A 85 -4.93 -1.82 -3.24
N PHE A 86 -4.39 -3.00 -3.57
CA PHE A 86 -4.48 -3.54 -4.94
C PHE A 86 -5.92 -3.85 -5.36
N GLU A 87 -6.73 -4.40 -4.46
CA GLU A 87 -8.14 -4.67 -4.72
C GLU A 87 -8.92 -3.37 -4.92
N PHE A 88 -8.64 -2.35 -4.14
CA PHE A 88 -9.20 -1.01 -4.28
C PHE A 88 -8.86 -0.39 -5.65
N VAL A 89 -7.58 -0.36 -6.03
CA VAL A 89 -7.16 0.13 -7.36
C VAL A 89 -7.82 -0.64 -8.49
N LYS A 90 -7.93 -1.97 -8.37
CA LYS A 90 -8.60 -2.82 -9.36
C LYS A 90 -10.09 -2.49 -9.49
N LEU A 91 -10.75 -2.24 -8.36
CA LEU A 91 -12.15 -1.82 -8.34
C LEU A 91 -12.34 -0.47 -9.04
N LEU A 92 -11.49 0.52 -8.76
CA LEU A 92 -11.53 1.82 -9.40
C LEU A 92 -11.28 1.73 -10.91
N LYS A 93 -10.32 0.91 -11.34
CA LYS A 93 -10.11 0.63 -12.79
C LYS A 93 -11.35 0.03 -13.44
N TYR A 94 -12.00 -0.91 -12.76
CA TYR A 94 -13.25 -1.47 -13.28
C TYR A 94 -14.35 -0.40 -13.45
N PHE A 95 -14.48 0.52 -12.50
CA PHE A 95 -15.43 1.63 -12.63
C PHE A 95 -15.10 2.53 -13.83
N LEU A 96 -13.82 2.84 -14.06
CA LEU A 96 -13.40 3.62 -15.22
C LEU A 96 -13.71 2.90 -16.55
N ASP A 97 -13.52 1.58 -16.60
CA ASP A 97 -13.74 0.78 -17.82
C ASP A 97 -15.23 0.69 -18.21
N VAL A 98 -16.14 0.75 -17.22
CA VAL A 98 -17.60 0.66 -17.48
C VAL A 98 -18.27 2.03 -17.66
N GLN A 99 -17.60 3.11 -17.30
CA GLN A 99 -18.10 4.47 -17.47
C GLN A 99 -17.83 4.99 -18.89
N ASN A 100 -18.74 5.84 -19.37
CA ASN A 100 -18.48 6.62 -20.57
C ASN A 100 -17.55 7.79 -20.22
N SER A 101 -16.45 7.92 -20.94
CA SER A 101 -15.54 9.04 -20.79
C SER A 101 -16.26 10.37 -21.12
N GLU A 102 -16.24 11.31 -20.18
CA GLU A 102 -16.82 12.64 -20.37
C GLU A 102 -15.86 13.61 -21.07
N CYS A 103 -14.55 13.33 -21.03
CA CYS A 103 -13.54 14.16 -21.67
C CYS A 103 -12.35 13.34 -22.18
N GLU A 104 -11.70 13.83 -23.23
CA GLU A 104 -10.53 13.17 -23.81
C GLU A 104 -9.28 13.33 -22.93
N ARG A 105 -9.18 14.47 -22.23
CA ARG A 105 -8.01 14.79 -21.43
C ARG A 105 -8.36 15.69 -20.26
N VAL A 106 -7.76 15.41 -19.10
CA VAL A 106 -7.76 16.30 -17.94
C VAL A 106 -6.32 16.63 -17.54
N ASP A 107 -6.03 17.91 -17.46
CA ASP A 107 -4.79 18.45 -16.91
C ASP A 107 -5.01 18.86 -15.45
N VAL A 108 -4.21 18.28 -14.55
CA VAL A 108 -4.26 18.53 -13.12
C VAL A 108 -3.14 19.46 -12.71
N PHE A 109 -3.46 20.59 -12.10
CA PHE A 109 -2.52 21.56 -11.59
C PHE A 109 -2.72 21.76 -10.09
N LYS A 110 -1.62 22.05 -9.38
CA LYS A 110 -1.69 22.63 -8.02
C LYS A 110 -1.27 24.09 -8.13
N ASN A 111 -2.12 25.02 -7.71
CA ASN A 111 -1.82 26.43 -7.71
C ASN A 111 -0.93 26.83 -6.52
N LYS A 112 -0.47 28.09 -6.49
CA LYS A 112 0.39 28.60 -5.41
C LYS A 112 -0.30 28.67 -4.04
N ASN A 113 -1.64 28.66 -4.02
CA ASN A 113 -2.44 28.65 -2.80
C ASN A 113 -2.66 27.24 -2.24
N GLY A 114 -2.16 26.21 -2.95
CA GLY A 114 -2.33 24.80 -2.55
C GLY A 114 -3.59 24.14 -3.09
N GLU A 115 -4.43 24.85 -3.87
CA GLU A 115 -5.66 24.31 -4.43
C GLU A 115 -5.40 23.54 -5.71
N TYR A 116 -6.18 22.49 -5.95
CA TYR A 116 -6.16 21.74 -7.19
C TYR A 116 -7.07 22.37 -8.24
N VAL A 117 -6.62 22.39 -9.48
CA VAL A 117 -7.35 22.91 -10.62
C VAL A 117 -7.33 21.86 -11.72
N LEU A 118 -8.50 21.47 -12.18
CA LEU A 118 -8.69 20.59 -13.31
C LEU A 118 -9.04 21.40 -14.56
N ILE A 119 -8.42 21.06 -15.68
CA ILE A 119 -8.64 21.74 -16.96
C ILE A 119 -8.87 20.67 -18.03
N ASP A 120 -9.94 20.81 -18.82
CA ASP A 120 -10.24 19.93 -19.94
C ASP A 120 -9.35 20.22 -21.19
N GLU A 121 -9.50 19.43 -22.25
CA GLU A 121 -8.81 19.60 -23.52
C GLU A 121 -9.14 20.93 -24.23
N ASN A 122 -10.30 21.53 -23.92
CA ASN A 122 -10.74 22.81 -24.47
C ASN A 122 -10.27 24.03 -23.64
N LYS A 123 -9.46 23.78 -22.60
CA LYS A 123 -8.98 24.76 -21.63
C LYS A 123 -10.07 25.34 -20.71
N ASN A 124 -11.19 24.66 -20.57
CA ASN A 124 -12.21 25.03 -19.60
C ASN A 124 -11.79 24.50 -18.23
N LYS A 125 -12.00 25.32 -17.20
CA LYS A 125 -11.80 24.90 -15.82
C LYS A 125 -12.97 24.00 -15.40
N ILE A 126 -12.64 22.79 -14.95
CA ILE A 126 -13.61 21.89 -14.35
C ILE A 126 -13.67 22.24 -12.87
N PRO A 127 -14.85 22.64 -12.35
CA PRO A 127 -14.99 22.85 -10.92
C PRO A 127 -14.74 21.49 -10.26
N LEU A 128 -13.86 21.47 -9.25
CA LEU A 128 -13.91 20.37 -8.29
C LEU A 128 -15.27 20.57 -7.62
N SER A 129 -16.19 19.66 -7.88
CA SER A 129 -17.51 19.73 -7.28
C SER A 129 -17.28 19.89 -5.80
N ASP A 130 -17.72 21.02 -5.23
CA ASP A 130 -18.11 21.00 -3.86
C ASP A 130 -19.12 19.85 -3.81
N CYS A 131 -18.65 18.66 -3.44
CA CYS A 131 -19.57 17.69 -2.93
C CYS A 131 -20.23 18.46 -1.80
N GLU A 132 -21.40 19.05 -2.07
CA GLU A 132 -22.40 19.34 -1.08
C GLU A 132 -22.85 17.98 -0.51
N VAL A 133 -21.88 17.22 -0.06
CA VAL A 133 -22.08 16.31 1.02
C VAL A 133 -22.16 17.23 2.23
N SER A 134 -23.29 17.89 2.34
CA SER A 134 -23.83 18.27 3.63
C SER A 134 -24.08 16.97 4.41
N VAL A 135 -23.01 16.27 4.66
CA VAL A 135 -22.96 15.16 5.57
C VAL A 135 -22.60 15.77 6.91
N GLU A 136 -23.63 16.15 7.63
CA GLU A 136 -23.64 16.08 9.09
C GLU A 136 -23.46 14.60 9.52
N ILE A 137 -22.45 13.92 9.00
CA ILE A 137 -22.04 12.59 9.43
C ILE A 137 -20.57 12.68 9.77
N ALA A 138 -20.34 12.86 11.08
CA ALA A 138 -19.10 12.59 11.81
C ALA A 138 -17.81 13.15 11.19
N ASP A 139 -17.28 14.19 11.80
CA ASP A 139 -15.87 14.55 12.10
C ASP A 139 -14.73 14.11 11.18
N GLU A 140 -14.95 13.60 9.97
CA GLU A 140 -13.92 13.36 8.98
C GLU A 140 -13.96 14.46 7.92
N ILE A 141 -12.99 15.36 8.02
CA ILE A 141 -12.64 16.30 6.95
C ILE A 141 -12.26 15.44 5.74
N LEU A 142 -13.15 15.38 4.73
CA LEU A 142 -12.79 14.79 3.43
C LEU A 142 -11.49 15.43 2.95
N ASP A 143 -10.45 14.62 2.80
CA ASP A 143 -9.17 15.13 2.33
C ASP A 143 -9.37 15.64 0.89
N VAL A 144 -8.81 16.81 0.61
CA VAL A 144 -8.84 17.42 -0.74
C VAL A 144 -8.37 16.43 -1.81
N TYR A 145 -7.59 15.46 -1.42
CA TYR A 145 -7.11 14.39 -2.28
C TYR A 145 -8.21 13.39 -2.66
N ASP A 146 -9.14 13.10 -1.75
CA ASP A 146 -10.27 12.21 -2.01
C ASP A 146 -11.25 12.87 -2.98
N ILE A 147 -11.45 14.20 -2.85
CA ILE A 147 -12.26 15.00 -3.78
C ILE A 147 -11.62 14.97 -5.17
N LEU A 148 -10.30 15.18 -5.27
CA LEU A 148 -9.58 15.13 -6.54
C LEU A 148 -9.71 13.76 -7.22
N LEU A 149 -9.52 12.68 -6.46
CA LEU A 149 -9.61 11.32 -6.97
C LEU A 149 -11.04 10.99 -7.42
N SER A 150 -12.03 11.35 -6.61
CA SER A 150 -13.45 11.16 -6.92
C SER A 150 -13.84 11.87 -8.21
N GLU A 151 -13.40 13.13 -8.40
CA GLU A 151 -13.69 13.89 -9.60
C GLU A 151 -13.04 13.28 -10.85
N LEU A 152 -11.78 12.84 -10.74
CA LEU A 152 -11.11 12.15 -11.85
C LEU A 152 -11.80 10.84 -12.24
N ILE A 153 -12.34 10.11 -11.25
CA ILE A 153 -13.10 8.89 -11.52
C ILE A 153 -14.44 9.21 -12.16
N ASN A 154 -15.15 10.23 -11.69
CA ASN A 154 -16.44 10.66 -12.24
C ASN A 154 -16.32 11.11 -13.70
N LEU A 155 -15.27 11.88 -14.02
CA LEU A 155 -14.98 12.34 -15.38
C LEU A 155 -14.54 11.21 -16.31
N ALA A 156 -13.98 10.15 -15.74
CA ALA A 156 -13.40 9.02 -16.47
C ALA A 156 -12.58 9.43 -17.71
N PRO A 157 -11.62 10.38 -17.59
CA PRO A 157 -10.92 10.93 -18.75
C PRO A 157 -10.08 9.85 -19.43
N LYS A 158 -9.99 9.90 -20.77
CA LYS A 158 -9.10 8.99 -21.52
C LYS A 158 -7.63 9.25 -21.23
N LYS A 159 -7.31 10.44 -20.71
CA LYS A 159 -5.94 10.84 -20.41
C LYS A 159 -5.88 11.81 -19.23
N VAL A 160 -5.02 11.52 -18.27
CA VAL A 160 -4.73 12.43 -17.16
C VAL A 160 -3.29 12.94 -17.29
N VAL A 161 -3.07 14.24 -17.12
CA VAL A 161 -1.75 14.85 -17.13
C VAL A 161 -1.55 15.64 -15.84
N ILE A 162 -0.62 15.21 -15.00
CA ILE A 162 -0.32 15.88 -13.74
C ILE A 162 0.87 16.82 -13.94
N HIS A 163 0.63 18.11 -13.72
CA HIS A 163 1.64 19.15 -13.83
C HIS A 163 2.27 19.44 -12.45
N ASN A 164 3.55 19.81 -12.46
CA ASN A 164 4.28 20.23 -11.26
C ASN A 164 4.18 19.20 -10.10
N LYS A 165 4.43 17.93 -10.38
CA LYS A 165 4.37 16.83 -9.40
C LYS A 165 5.09 17.13 -8.08
N ASN A 166 6.15 17.94 -8.12
CA ASN A 166 6.92 18.33 -6.93
C ASN A 166 6.12 19.21 -5.95
N MET A 167 5.02 19.81 -6.39
CA MET A 167 4.13 20.63 -5.54
C MET A 167 3.08 19.79 -4.80
N PHE A 168 2.96 18.52 -5.13
CA PHE A 168 2.07 17.58 -4.44
C PHE A 168 2.77 17.04 -3.20
N GLU A 169 2.23 17.33 -2.03
CA GLU A 169 2.80 16.91 -0.74
C GLU A 169 2.55 15.43 -0.51
N ASN A 170 1.34 14.96 -0.81
CA ASN A 170 0.96 13.56 -0.69
C ASN A 170 1.38 12.78 -1.95
N LYS A 171 2.45 12.00 -1.81
CA LYS A 171 2.97 11.16 -2.89
C LYS A 171 2.15 9.89 -3.11
N GLU A 172 1.39 9.46 -2.11
CA GLU A 172 0.57 8.26 -2.18
C GLU A 172 -0.60 8.46 -3.12
N ILE A 173 -1.27 9.63 -3.05
CA ILE A 173 -2.34 9.96 -3.99
C ILE A 173 -1.84 10.06 -5.43
N LEU A 174 -0.64 10.63 -5.65
CA LEU A 174 -0.04 10.64 -6.98
C LEU A 174 0.17 9.23 -7.52
N LYS A 175 0.70 8.35 -6.67
CA LYS A 175 0.92 6.94 -7.02
C LYS A 175 -0.42 6.23 -7.28
N THR A 176 -1.44 6.55 -6.51
CA THR A 176 -2.80 5.99 -6.69
C THR A 176 -3.39 6.44 -8.01
N ILE A 177 -3.34 7.73 -8.35
CA ILE A 177 -3.79 8.25 -9.65
C ILE A 177 -2.97 7.60 -10.78
N GLU A 178 -1.65 7.51 -10.63
CA GLU A 178 -0.80 6.84 -11.61
C GLU A 178 -1.20 5.37 -11.81
N ASN A 179 -1.42 4.64 -10.74
CA ASN A 179 -1.84 3.25 -10.82
C ASN A 179 -3.22 3.07 -11.46
N ILE A 180 -4.18 3.93 -11.15
CA ILE A 180 -5.54 3.85 -11.69
C ILE A 180 -5.54 4.18 -13.19
N PHE A 181 -4.83 5.22 -13.61
CA PHE A 181 -4.79 5.72 -14.98
C PHE A 181 -3.57 5.24 -15.80
N GLU A 182 -2.85 4.20 -15.34
CA GLU A 182 -1.58 3.74 -15.93
C GLU A 182 -1.65 3.51 -17.45
N ASN A 183 -2.74 2.96 -17.96
CA ASN A 183 -2.96 2.74 -19.40
C ASN A 183 -3.29 4.03 -20.14
N ASN A 184 -3.71 5.07 -19.43
CA ASN A 184 -4.19 6.36 -19.97
C ASN A 184 -3.19 7.50 -19.69
N LEU A 185 -2.09 7.20 -18.98
CA LEU A 185 -0.99 8.14 -18.78
C LEU A 185 0.00 8.00 -19.93
N PRO A 186 0.22 9.02 -20.75
CA PRO A 186 1.37 9.01 -21.62
C PRO A 186 2.60 9.08 -20.72
N TRP A 187 3.50 8.12 -20.88
CA TRP A 187 4.82 8.16 -20.27
C TRP A 187 5.53 9.44 -20.71
N ILE A 188 5.44 10.48 -19.91
CA ILE A 188 6.39 11.59 -20.03
C ILE A 188 7.66 11.08 -19.37
N LYS A 189 8.47 10.35 -20.16
CA LYS A 189 9.89 10.18 -19.87
C LYS A 189 10.44 11.55 -19.55
N LYS A 190 11.13 11.66 -18.40
CA LYS A 190 11.86 12.83 -17.92
C LYS A 190 12.24 13.82 -19.05
N GLY A 191 11.70 15.04 -18.96
CA GLY A 191 12.27 16.20 -19.62
C GLY A 191 11.87 16.39 -21.08
N LYS A 192 10.73 17.02 -21.29
CA LYS A 192 10.60 18.16 -22.21
C LYS A 192 9.23 18.79 -21.98
N ILE A 193 9.22 19.87 -21.26
CA ILE A 193 8.16 20.87 -21.33
C ILE A 193 8.24 21.41 -22.76
N LEU A 194 7.23 21.13 -23.56
CA LEU A 194 6.97 21.95 -24.73
C LEU A 194 5.97 23.00 -24.28
N ILE A 195 6.46 24.22 -24.20
CA ILE A 195 5.72 25.48 -24.04
C ILE A 195 4.77 25.64 -25.22
#